data_75db703537493cf93dbf988ce38fa6f4
#
_entry.id   75db703537493cf93dbf988ce38fa6f4
#
_cell.length_a   1.000
_cell.length_b   1.000
_cell.length_c   1.000
_cell.angle_alpha   90.00
_cell.angle_beta   90.00
_cell.angle_gamma   90.00
#
_symmetry.space_group_name_H-M   'P 1'
#
loop_
_entity.id
_entity.type
_entity.pdbx_description
1 polymer ?
#
loop_
_entity_poly.entity_id
_entity_poly.type
_entity_poly.pdbx_seq_one_letter_code
_entity_poly.pdbx_strand_id
1 'polypeptide(L)'
;MREHHNNPDKKKAILTGILFLAVVAVVAVGAWALEKKLFPALSGEEEERQLSTRQVLKLGGKKYITGHGQFETFLFMGTDLSGNPEDEGEDYQGRMADYLALFIINRKEETCSVLQLNRDTITDITLLQADGSGNASADIQLCTAHWYGGNPQMSCENTADAVSRMLGGLKIDGYYELPMDAIADLNDVVGGITLEIKGDFTVVDPAMEEGKTLTLSGEQAFHYVHDRQNVGDGENLFRLERQKQY
;
A
#
# COMPACT_ATOMS: atom_id res chain seq x y z
N MET A 1 48.74 -36.57 40.96
CA MET A 1 47.57 -37.12 40.22
C MET A 1 46.43 -36.20 40.42
N ARG A 2 46.03 -35.45 39.37
CA ARG A 2 44.83 -34.63 39.40
C ARG A 2 43.73 -35.42 38.68
N GLU A 3 42.72 -35.87 39.44
CA GLU A 3 41.55 -36.53 38.89
C GLU A 3 40.71 -35.49 38.11
N HIS A 4 40.53 -35.72 36.82
CA HIS A 4 39.58 -34.99 36.00
C HIS A 4 38.16 -35.43 36.37
N HIS A 5 37.50 -34.65 37.21
CA HIS A 5 36.09 -34.84 37.52
C HIS A 5 35.25 -34.51 36.26
N ASN A 6 34.82 -35.56 35.59
CA ASN A 6 34.00 -35.49 34.37
C ASN A 6 32.54 -35.25 34.77
N ASN A 7 32.15 -33.97 34.88
CA ASN A 7 30.81 -33.59 35.34
C ASN A 7 29.75 -33.85 34.22
N PRO A 8 28.86 -34.84 34.40
CA PRO A 8 27.86 -35.25 33.40
C PRO A 8 26.88 -34.12 33.05
N ASP A 9 26.63 -33.17 33.95
CA ASP A 9 25.70 -32.07 33.73
C ASP A 9 26.27 -31.00 32.77
N LYS A 10 27.60 -30.79 32.81
CA LYS A 10 28.26 -29.92 31.82
C LYS A 10 28.24 -30.51 30.42
N LYS A 11 28.34 -31.83 30.27
CA LYS A 11 28.23 -32.48 28.95
C LYS A 11 26.82 -32.41 28.40
N LYS A 12 25.79 -32.58 29.26
CA LYS A 12 24.38 -32.38 28.84
C LYS A 12 24.12 -30.95 28.45
N ALA A 13 24.57 -29.96 29.21
CA ALA A 13 24.39 -28.54 28.88
C ALA A 13 25.04 -28.14 27.54
N ILE A 14 26.26 -28.65 27.28
CA ILE A 14 26.96 -28.43 26.01
C ILE A 14 26.22 -29.11 24.86
N LEU A 15 25.74 -30.35 25.03
CA LEU A 15 24.98 -31.08 24.01
C LEU A 15 23.67 -30.39 23.68
N THR A 16 22.96 -29.88 24.71
CA THR A 16 21.72 -29.10 24.53
C THR A 16 22.00 -27.79 23.81
N GLY A 17 23.09 -27.09 24.13
CA GLY A 17 23.51 -25.88 23.43
C GLY A 17 23.83 -26.11 21.95
N ILE A 18 24.55 -27.22 21.65
CA ILE A 18 24.85 -27.59 20.25
C ILE A 18 23.58 -27.96 19.50
N LEU A 19 22.65 -28.70 20.13
CA LEU A 19 21.38 -29.06 19.51
C LEU A 19 20.53 -27.81 19.22
N PHE A 20 20.50 -26.86 20.14
CA PHE A 20 19.79 -25.58 19.96
C PHE A 20 20.38 -24.78 18.80
N LEU A 21 21.72 -24.66 18.73
CA LEU A 21 22.39 -23.97 17.61
C LEU A 21 22.15 -24.69 16.27
N ALA A 22 22.10 -26.00 16.25
CA ALA A 22 21.77 -26.76 15.04
C ALA A 22 20.34 -26.51 14.57
N VAL A 23 19.37 -26.45 15.49
CA VAL A 23 17.97 -26.12 15.16
C VAL A 23 17.87 -24.71 14.64
N VAL A 24 18.52 -23.73 15.27
CA VAL A 24 18.55 -22.33 14.79
C VAL A 24 19.16 -22.24 13.38
N ALA A 25 20.26 -22.97 13.13
CA ALA A 25 20.88 -23.00 11.81
C ALA A 25 19.97 -23.62 10.75
N VAL A 26 19.26 -24.72 11.07
CA VAL A 26 18.28 -25.36 10.15
C VAL A 26 17.11 -24.42 9.86
N VAL A 27 16.59 -23.71 10.86
CA VAL A 27 15.52 -22.73 10.69
C VAL A 27 16.00 -21.55 9.83
N ALA A 28 17.21 -21.03 10.07
CA ALA A 28 17.79 -19.94 9.29
C ALA A 28 18.02 -20.34 7.83
N VAL A 29 18.56 -21.55 7.58
CA VAL A 29 18.76 -22.10 6.23
C VAL A 29 17.41 -22.37 5.55
N GLY A 30 16.41 -22.87 6.30
CA GLY A 30 15.06 -23.09 5.81
C GLY A 30 14.37 -21.77 5.43
N ALA A 31 14.49 -20.75 6.27
CA ALA A 31 13.96 -19.41 5.98
C ALA A 31 14.63 -18.78 4.74
N TRP A 32 15.97 -18.88 4.65
CA TRP A 32 16.72 -18.41 3.49
C TRP A 32 16.39 -19.17 2.20
N ALA A 33 16.18 -20.49 2.27
CA ALA A 33 15.76 -21.30 1.13
C ALA A 33 14.32 -21.02 0.72
N LEU A 34 13.43 -20.72 1.69
CA LEU A 34 12.06 -20.33 1.46
C LEU A 34 12.00 -18.93 0.82
N GLU A 35 12.81 -18.00 1.32
CA GLU A 35 12.96 -16.66 0.75
C GLU A 35 13.45 -16.72 -0.71
N LYS A 36 14.45 -17.55 -1.02
CA LYS A 36 14.91 -17.80 -2.39
C LYS A 36 13.87 -18.49 -3.29
N LYS A 37 12.95 -19.26 -2.71
CA LYS A 37 11.90 -19.99 -3.44
C LYS A 37 10.64 -19.16 -3.65
N LEU A 38 10.32 -18.28 -2.70
CA LEU A 38 9.20 -17.34 -2.78
C LEU A 38 9.56 -16.05 -3.52
N PHE A 39 10.84 -15.65 -3.44
CA PHE A 39 11.41 -14.52 -4.17
C PHE A 39 12.62 -15.00 -4.96
N PRO A 40 12.42 -15.65 -6.12
CA PRO A 40 13.55 -15.98 -6.97
C PRO A 40 14.29 -14.68 -7.27
N ALA A 41 15.54 -14.61 -6.85
CA ALA A 41 16.42 -13.55 -7.32
C ALA A 41 16.32 -13.61 -8.84
N LEU A 42 15.90 -12.49 -9.46
CA LEU A 42 15.82 -12.35 -10.91
C LEU A 42 17.15 -12.89 -11.48
N SER A 43 17.08 -13.99 -12.20
CA SER A 43 18.25 -14.53 -12.88
C SER A 43 18.72 -13.48 -13.88
N GLY A 44 20.01 -13.38 -14.13
CA GLY A 44 20.54 -12.39 -15.08
C GLY A 44 19.85 -12.44 -16.46
N GLU A 45 19.23 -13.58 -16.81
CA GLU A 45 18.43 -13.75 -18.02
C GLU A 45 17.08 -12.99 -17.99
N GLU A 46 16.45 -12.84 -16.80
CA GLU A 46 15.26 -11.98 -16.63
C GLU A 46 15.66 -10.51 -16.64
N GLU A 47 16.79 -10.16 -16.07
CA GLU A 47 17.35 -8.80 -16.11
C GLU A 47 17.71 -8.38 -17.55
N GLU A 48 18.32 -9.27 -18.36
CA GLU A 48 18.56 -9.05 -19.79
C GLU A 48 17.27 -8.98 -20.61
N ARG A 49 16.26 -9.79 -20.29
CA ARG A 49 14.96 -9.76 -20.98
C ARG A 49 14.19 -8.48 -20.66
N GLN A 50 14.28 -7.97 -19.44
CA GLN A 50 13.69 -6.70 -19.01
C GLN A 50 14.44 -5.50 -19.61
N LEU A 51 15.76 -5.57 -19.76
CA LEU A 51 16.57 -4.55 -20.43
C LEU A 51 16.23 -4.40 -21.91
N SER A 52 15.79 -5.47 -22.58
CA SER A 52 15.40 -5.46 -24.00
C SER A 52 14.05 -4.80 -24.26
N THR A 53 13.22 -4.60 -23.23
CA THR A 53 11.88 -4.01 -23.32
C THR A 53 11.83 -2.53 -22.93
N ARG A 54 12.97 -1.89 -22.68
CA ARG A 54 13.04 -0.47 -22.33
C ARG A 54 12.55 0.40 -23.47
N GLN A 55 11.41 1.02 -23.28
CA GLN A 55 10.92 2.05 -24.20
C GLN A 55 11.50 3.40 -23.81
N VAL A 56 12.02 4.12 -24.79
CA VAL A 56 12.46 5.50 -24.59
C VAL A 56 11.32 6.44 -24.97
N LEU A 57 10.74 7.08 -23.97
CA LEU A 57 9.75 8.15 -24.18
C LEU A 57 10.47 9.49 -24.32
N LYS A 58 10.08 10.28 -25.31
CA LYS A 58 10.54 11.66 -25.44
C LYS A 58 9.40 12.61 -25.06
N LEU A 59 9.55 13.33 -23.97
CA LEU A 59 8.57 14.30 -23.49
C LEU A 59 9.27 15.63 -23.21
N GLY A 60 8.75 16.73 -23.74
CA GLY A 60 9.31 18.07 -23.51
C GLY A 60 10.81 18.18 -23.83
N GLY A 61 11.32 17.49 -24.86
CA GLY A 61 12.74 17.49 -25.25
C GLY A 61 13.64 16.63 -24.36
N LYS A 62 13.13 16.02 -23.30
CA LYS A 62 13.84 15.09 -22.42
C LYS A 62 13.57 13.65 -22.82
N LYS A 63 14.57 12.78 -22.64
CA LYS A 63 14.45 11.34 -22.84
C LYS A 63 14.16 10.69 -21.47
N TYR A 64 13.10 9.91 -21.41
CA TYR A 64 12.75 9.09 -20.25
C TYR A 64 12.87 7.63 -20.68
N ILE A 65 13.47 6.81 -19.84
CA ILE A 65 13.58 5.38 -20.06
C ILE A 65 12.54 4.70 -19.17
N THR A 66 11.57 4.02 -19.76
CA THR A 66 10.64 3.21 -18.98
C THR A 66 11.40 1.96 -18.52
N GLY A 67 11.67 1.88 -17.22
CA GLY A 67 12.42 0.77 -16.64
C GLY A 67 11.53 -0.04 -15.72
N HIS A 68 11.08 -1.20 -16.19
CA HIS A 68 10.59 -2.23 -15.31
C HIS A 68 11.83 -2.93 -14.69
N GLY A 69 11.84 -3.13 -13.38
CA GLY A 69 12.86 -3.91 -12.69
C GLY A 69 13.76 -3.17 -11.69
N GLN A 70 13.75 -1.84 -11.69
CA GLN A 70 14.40 -1.05 -10.63
C GLN A 70 13.39 -0.53 -9.59
N PHE A 71 12.09 -0.56 -9.94
CA PHE A 71 11.03 -0.01 -9.12
C PHE A 71 10.02 -1.10 -8.80
N GLU A 72 9.60 -1.12 -7.56
CA GLU A 72 8.40 -1.84 -7.11
C GLU A 72 7.29 -0.82 -6.89
N THR A 73 6.09 -1.18 -7.31
CA THR A 73 4.94 -0.28 -7.27
C THR A 73 3.80 -0.92 -6.48
N PHE A 74 3.33 -0.20 -5.48
CA PHE A 74 2.23 -0.64 -4.62
C PHE A 74 1.12 0.40 -4.63
N LEU A 75 -0.09 -0.03 -4.98
CA LEU A 75 -1.27 0.82 -4.95
C LEU A 75 -1.96 0.72 -3.59
N PHE A 76 -2.09 1.84 -2.90
CA PHE A 76 -2.90 1.97 -1.70
C PHE A 76 -4.24 2.58 -2.05
N MET A 77 -5.31 1.95 -1.58
CA MET A 77 -6.70 2.35 -1.77
C MET A 77 -7.35 2.57 -0.41
N GLY A 78 -7.97 3.73 -0.22
CA GLY A 78 -8.83 4.00 0.93
C GLY A 78 -10.29 3.96 0.49
N THR A 79 -11.09 3.13 1.13
CA THR A 79 -12.51 2.93 0.80
C THR A 79 -13.40 3.31 1.98
N ASP A 80 -14.65 3.72 1.70
CA ASP A 80 -15.66 4.04 2.72
C ASP A 80 -16.24 2.80 3.43
N LEU A 81 -15.52 1.66 3.35
CA LEU A 81 -15.87 0.48 4.12
C LEU A 81 -15.59 0.71 5.60
N SER A 82 -16.47 0.18 6.45
CA SER A 82 -16.24 0.01 7.87
C SER A 82 -16.08 -1.47 8.16
N GLY A 83 -15.04 -1.83 8.91
CA GLY A 83 -14.71 -3.22 9.20
C GLY A 83 -13.94 -3.92 8.06
N ASN A 84 -13.80 -5.24 8.19
CA ASN A 84 -13.07 -6.03 7.21
C ASN A 84 -13.98 -6.39 6.02
N PRO A 85 -13.62 -6.01 4.78
CA PRO A 85 -14.41 -6.34 3.58
C PRO A 85 -14.65 -7.84 3.38
N GLU A 86 -13.73 -8.69 3.85
CA GLU A 86 -13.86 -10.14 3.72
C GLU A 86 -15.00 -10.72 4.62
N ASP A 87 -15.41 -9.99 5.66
CA ASP A 87 -16.49 -10.41 6.55
C ASP A 87 -17.89 -10.25 5.92
N GLU A 88 -18.03 -9.47 4.83
CA GLU A 88 -19.28 -9.30 4.10
C GLU A 88 -19.68 -10.57 3.31
N GLY A 89 -18.71 -11.42 2.95
CA GLY A 89 -18.96 -12.69 2.25
C GLY A 89 -19.75 -12.50 0.95
N GLU A 90 -20.87 -13.21 0.80
CA GLU A 90 -21.74 -13.13 -0.38
C GLU A 90 -22.51 -11.79 -0.49
N ASP A 91 -22.60 -11.05 0.61
CA ASP A 91 -23.26 -9.74 0.65
C ASP A 91 -22.30 -8.58 0.25
N TYR A 92 -21.06 -8.90 -0.12
CA TYR A 92 -20.06 -7.90 -0.51
C TYR A 92 -20.57 -7.05 -1.67
N GLN A 93 -20.44 -5.75 -1.48
CA GLN A 93 -20.66 -4.75 -2.54
C GLN A 93 -19.44 -3.85 -2.63
N GLY A 94 -18.87 -3.73 -3.82
CA GLY A 94 -17.77 -2.80 -4.05
C GLY A 94 -18.12 -1.39 -3.58
N ARG A 95 -17.11 -0.66 -3.15
CA ARG A 95 -17.20 0.75 -2.71
C ARG A 95 -16.35 1.63 -3.62
N MET A 96 -16.52 2.93 -3.53
CA MET A 96 -15.62 3.85 -4.23
C MET A 96 -14.28 3.92 -3.49
N ALA A 97 -13.17 3.88 -4.25
CA ALA A 97 -11.86 4.15 -3.69
C ALA A 97 -11.64 5.66 -3.57
N ASP A 98 -11.86 6.20 -2.39
CA ASP A 98 -11.83 7.64 -2.09
C ASP A 98 -10.41 8.19 -1.97
N TYR A 99 -9.46 7.35 -1.65
CA TYR A 99 -8.04 7.66 -1.64
C TYR A 99 -7.28 6.66 -2.52
N LEU A 100 -6.41 7.19 -3.36
CA LEU A 100 -5.58 6.41 -4.26
C LEU A 100 -4.17 6.99 -4.25
N ALA A 101 -3.19 6.17 -3.86
CA ALA A 101 -1.78 6.56 -3.87
C ALA A 101 -0.91 5.40 -4.36
N LEU A 102 -0.05 5.69 -5.33
CA LEU A 102 0.94 4.75 -5.84
C LEU A 102 2.28 5.01 -5.17
N PHE A 103 2.76 4.04 -4.42
CA PHE A 103 4.09 4.02 -3.83
C PHE A 103 5.05 3.41 -4.83
N ILE A 104 6.11 4.14 -5.16
CA ILE A 104 7.12 3.76 -6.13
C ILE A 104 8.45 3.64 -5.38
N ILE A 105 8.88 2.41 -5.14
CA ILE A 105 10.06 2.09 -4.36
C ILE A 105 11.22 1.80 -5.30
N ASN A 106 12.29 2.58 -5.19
CA ASN A 106 13.56 2.31 -5.85
C ASN A 106 14.49 1.62 -4.86
N ARG A 107 14.58 0.30 -4.94
CA ARG A 107 15.41 -0.49 -4.01
C ARG A 107 16.90 -0.21 -4.17
N LYS A 108 17.36 0.18 -5.35
CA LYS A 108 18.76 0.47 -5.60
C LYS A 108 19.21 1.77 -4.95
N GLU A 109 18.33 2.78 -4.96
CA GLU A 109 18.62 4.10 -4.39
C GLU A 109 18.03 4.29 -2.99
N GLU A 110 17.35 3.25 -2.48
CA GLU A 110 16.67 3.25 -1.17
C GLU A 110 15.71 4.44 -1.02
N THR A 111 14.99 4.77 -2.09
CA THR A 111 14.05 5.88 -2.12
C THR A 111 12.63 5.39 -2.34
N CYS A 112 11.68 6.13 -1.79
CA CYS A 112 10.26 5.95 -2.03
C CYS A 112 9.66 7.25 -2.52
N SER A 113 8.92 7.18 -3.61
CA SER A 113 8.12 8.30 -4.12
C SER A 113 6.65 7.93 -4.03
N VAL A 114 5.80 8.88 -3.64
CA VAL A 114 4.36 8.69 -3.57
C VAL A 114 3.69 9.55 -4.63
N LEU A 115 2.93 8.91 -5.52
CA LEU A 115 2.10 9.56 -6.51
C LEU A 115 0.64 9.44 -6.05
N GLN A 116 0.09 10.53 -5.51
CA GLN A 116 -1.33 10.61 -5.20
C GLN A 116 -2.13 10.76 -6.49
N LEU A 117 -3.16 9.93 -6.66
CA LEU A 117 -4.05 9.94 -7.83
C LEU A 117 -5.38 10.61 -7.45
N ASN A 118 -5.84 11.51 -8.31
CA ASN A 118 -7.15 12.11 -8.09
C ASN A 118 -8.24 11.10 -8.42
N ARG A 119 -9.09 10.76 -7.43
CA ARG A 119 -10.20 9.82 -7.57
C ARG A 119 -11.17 10.18 -8.69
N ASP A 120 -11.31 11.47 -9.03
CA ASP A 120 -12.23 11.99 -10.03
C ASP A 120 -11.63 12.00 -11.44
N THR A 121 -10.39 11.47 -11.62
CA THR A 121 -9.76 11.34 -12.94
C THR A 121 -10.63 10.45 -13.83
N ILE A 122 -11.00 10.94 -15.01
CA ILE A 122 -11.71 10.15 -16.00
C ILE A 122 -10.72 9.26 -16.73
N THR A 123 -10.99 7.96 -16.71
CA THR A 123 -10.16 6.94 -17.37
C THR A 123 -11.00 5.73 -17.76
N ASP A 124 -10.45 4.86 -18.60
CA ASP A 124 -11.10 3.63 -19.03
C ASP A 124 -11.21 2.64 -17.86
N ILE A 125 -12.42 2.32 -17.46
CA ILE A 125 -12.74 1.40 -16.36
C ILE A 125 -13.46 0.18 -16.91
N THR A 126 -13.01 -1.01 -16.53
CA THR A 126 -13.71 -2.26 -16.86
C THR A 126 -14.95 -2.40 -15.99
N LEU A 127 -16.10 -2.62 -16.61
CA LEU A 127 -17.38 -2.83 -15.93
C LEU A 127 -17.56 -4.33 -15.67
N LEU A 128 -17.06 -4.81 -14.52
CA LEU A 128 -17.20 -6.19 -14.10
C LEU A 128 -18.60 -6.47 -13.53
N GLN A 129 -19.09 -7.68 -13.77
CA GLN A 129 -20.23 -8.25 -13.07
C GLN A 129 -19.79 -8.90 -11.75
N ALA A 130 -20.73 -9.26 -10.89
CA ALA A 130 -20.43 -9.88 -9.60
C ALA A 130 -19.63 -11.20 -9.71
N ASP A 131 -19.73 -11.91 -10.82
CA ASP A 131 -18.95 -13.13 -11.10
C ASP A 131 -17.58 -12.88 -11.70
N GLY A 132 -17.19 -11.60 -11.84
CA GLY A 132 -15.93 -11.18 -12.48
C GLY A 132 -15.97 -11.20 -14.00
N SER A 133 -17.08 -11.59 -14.62
CA SER A 133 -17.23 -11.47 -16.07
C SER A 133 -17.51 -10.02 -16.46
N GLY A 134 -17.01 -9.59 -17.60
CA GLY A 134 -17.30 -8.28 -18.16
C GLY A 134 -16.37 -7.97 -19.32
N ASN A 135 -16.95 -7.57 -20.44
CA ASN A 135 -16.22 -7.17 -21.65
C ASN A 135 -16.48 -5.69 -22.03
N ALA A 136 -17.26 -4.98 -21.21
CA ALA A 136 -17.55 -3.57 -21.42
C ALA A 136 -16.56 -2.72 -20.63
N SER A 137 -16.24 -1.56 -21.16
CA SER A 137 -15.54 -0.51 -20.45
C SER A 137 -16.21 0.83 -20.68
N ALA A 138 -15.93 1.78 -19.78
CA ALA A 138 -16.42 3.15 -19.90
C ALA A 138 -15.38 4.13 -19.37
N ASP A 139 -15.32 5.31 -19.99
CA ASP A 139 -14.55 6.44 -19.49
C ASP A 139 -15.33 7.13 -18.37
N ILE A 140 -15.02 6.75 -17.13
CA ILE A 140 -15.65 7.24 -15.91
C ILE A 140 -14.59 7.52 -14.82
N GLN A 141 -15.05 8.02 -13.68
CA GLN A 141 -14.15 8.37 -12.56
C GLN A 141 -13.37 7.14 -12.04
N LEU A 142 -12.08 7.31 -11.82
CA LEU A 142 -11.16 6.26 -11.36
C LEU A 142 -11.65 5.56 -10.08
N CYS A 143 -12.23 6.29 -9.13
CA CYS A 143 -12.76 5.72 -7.89
C CYS A 143 -13.83 4.64 -8.11
N THR A 144 -14.54 4.70 -9.24
CA THR A 144 -15.59 3.73 -9.56
C THR A 144 -15.06 2.37 -9.99
N ALA A 145 -13.78 2.26 -10.32
CA ALA A 145 -13.18 0.98 -10.66
C ALA A 145 -13.35 -0.06 -9.54
N HIS A 146 -13.24 0.38 -8.29
CA HIS A 146 -13.41 -0.46 -7.12
C HIS A 146 -14.88 -0.89 -6.91
N TRP A 147 -15.84 -0.10 -7.37
CA TRP A 147 -17.26 -0.45 -7.33
C TRP A 147 -17.60 -1.70 -8.14
N TYR A 148 -16.89 -1.89 -9.27
CA TYR A 148 -17.11 -3.02 -10.16
C TYR A 148 -16.25 -4.21 -9.75
N GLY A 149 -16.74 -4.97 -8.73
CA GLY A 149 -16.12 -6.21 -8.28
C GLY A 149 -17.10 -7.01 -7.42
N GLY A 150 -17.13 -8.31 -7.58
CA GLY A 150 -18.02 -9.22 -6.81
C GLY A 150 -17.42 -9.68 -5.48
N ASN A 151 -16.18 -9.28 -5.19
CA ASN A 151 -15.50 -9.52 -3.93
C ASN A 151 -14.33 -8.52 -3.78
N PRO A 152 -13.72 -8.41 -2.57
CA PRO A 152 -12.65 -7.45 -2.31
C PRO A 152 -11.46 -7.56 -3.28
N GLN A 153 -11.04 -8.79 -3.58
CA GLN A 153 -9.94 -9.02 -4.50
C GLN A 153 -10.24 -8.48 -5.91
N MET A 154 -11.41 -8.79 -6.47
CA MET A 154 -11.82 -8.32 -7.80
C MET A 154 -11.90 -6.80 -7.84
N SER A 155 -12.43 -6.15 -6.82
CA SER A 155 -12.52 -4.70 -6.70
C SER A 155 -11.13 -4.04 -6.72
N CYS A 156 -10.21 -4.59 -5.92
CA CYS A 156 -8.82 -4.12 -5.86
C CYS A 156 -8.09 -4.35 -7.19
N GLU A 157 -8.21 -5.53 -7.79
CA GLU A 157 -7.58 -5.87 -9.07
C GLU A 157 -8.09 -4.97 -10.20
N ASN A 158 -9.40 -4.75 -10.28
CA ASN A 158 -9.98 -3.84 -11.28
C ASN A 158 -9.47 -2.41 -11.13
N THR A 159 -9.30 -1.95 -9.89
CA THR A 159 -8.73 -0.62 -9.62
C THR A 159 -7.25 -0.57 -10.01
N ALA A 160 -6.47 -1.60 -9.67
CA ALA A 160 -5.07 -1.68 -10.05
C ALA A 160 -4.89 -1.71 -11.58
N ASP A 161 -5.72 -2.45 -12.28
CA ASP A 161 -5.74 -2.50 -13.75
C ASP A 161 -6.09 -1.15 -14.37
N ALA A 162 -7.07 -0.43 -13.83
CA ALA A 162 -7.43 0.90 -14.28
C ALA A 162 -6.27 1.89 -14.10
N VAL A 163 -5.61 1.87 -12.93
CA VAL A 163 -4.41 2.69 -12.66
C VAL A 163 -3.28 2.32 -13.60
N SER A 164 -3.02 1.03 -13.81
CA SER A 164 -2.02 0.54 -14.74
C SER A 164 -2.24 1.07 -16.16
N ARG A 165 -3.46 0.95 -16.69
CA ARG A 165 -3.82 1.46 -18.02
C ARG A 165 -3.67 2.98 -18.10
N MET A 166 -4.18 3.72 -17.12
CA MET A 166 -4.05 5.17 -17.04
C MET A 166 -2.59 5.64 -17.06
N LEU A 167 -1.69 4.88 -16.46
CA LEU A 167 -0.24 5.16 -16.41
C LEU A 167 0.54 4.48 -17.54
N GLY A 168 -0.11 4.14 -18.65
CA GLY A 168 0.55 3.64 -19.87
C GLY A 168 1.03 2.19 -19.75
N GLY A 169 0.34 1.36 -18.98
CA GLY A 169 0.68 -0.05 -18.75
C GLY A 169 1.75 -0.24 -17.66
N LEU A 170 1.85 0.71 -16.71
CA LEU A 170 2.74 0.56 -15.57
C LEU A 170 2.33 -0.69 -14.76
N LYS A 171 3.28 -1.60 -14.55
CA LYS A 171 3.05 -2.77 -13.71
C LYS A 171 2.77 -2.32 -12.26
N ILE A 172 1.71 -2.82 -11.67
CA ILE A 172 1.44 -2.71 -10.23
C ILE A 172 1.85 -4.04 -9.59
N ASP A 173 2.84 -4.00 -8.70
CA ASP A 173 3.40 -5.21 -8.08
C ASP A 173 2.56 -5.73 -6.92
N GLY A 174 1.75 -4.87 -6.31
CA GLY A 174 0.82 -5.23 -5.26
C GLY A 174 -0.14 -4.08 -4.95
N TYR A 175 -1.18 -4.40 -4.19
CA TYR A 175 -2.14 -3.42 -3.74
C TYR A 175 -2.54 -3.69 -2.28
N TYR A 176 -3.03 -2.64 -1.64
CA TYR A 176 -3.56 -2.69 -0.27
C TYR A 176 -4.84 -1.85 -0.23
N GLU A 177 -5.88 -2.43 0.32
CA GLU A 177 -7.11 -1.74 0.66
C GLU A 177 -7.11 -1.46 2.17
N LEU A 178 -7.44 -0.23 2.53
CA LEU A 178 -7.61 0.21 3.89
C LEU A 178 -9.02 0.77 4.05
N PRO A 179 -9.84 0.20 4.93
CA PRO A 179 -11.12 0.79 5.26
C PRO A 179 -10.89 2.12 5.98
N MET A 180 -11.85 3.01 5.86
CA MET A 180 -11.73 4.38 6.37
C MET A 180 -11.54 4.43 7.90
N ASP A 181 -12.15 3.50 8.64
CA ASP A 181 -12.02 3.40 10.10
C ASP A 181 -10.61 2.97 10.56
N ALA A 182 -9.83 2.31 9.70
CA ALA A 182 -8.45 1.95 10.01
C ALA A 182 -7.52 3.18 10.18
N ILE A 183 -7.91 4.35 9.69
CA ILE A 183 -7.11 5.58 9.80
C ILE A 183 -6.87 5.94 11.28
N ALA A 184 -7.92 5.86 12.09
CA ALA A 184 -7.83 6.19 13.51
C ALA A 184 -6.84 5.27 14.23
N ASP A 185 -6.96 3.97 14.03
CA ASP A 185 -6.11 2.96 14.66
C ASP A 185 -4.65 3.09 14.19
N LEU A 186 -4.43 3.30 12.90
CA LEU A 186 -3.08 3.48 12.34
C LEU A 186 -2.41 4.75 12.89
N ASN A 187 -3.15 5.86 12.99
CA ASN A 187 -2.64 7.08 13.58
C ASN A 187 -2.18 6.86 15.03
N ASP A 188 -2.99 6.17 15.83
CA ASP A 188 -2.70 5.93 17.24
C ASP A 188 -1.52 4.94 17.43
N VAL A 189 -1.41 3.94 16.56
CA VAL A 189 -0.27 2.98 16.56
C VAL A 189 1.06 3.69 16.32
N VAL A 190 1.12 4.72 15.47
CA VAL A 190 2.34 5.51 15.23
C VAL A 190 2.56 6.63 16.24
N GLY A 191 1.65 6.82 17.19
CA GLY A 191 1.74 7.84 18.24
C GLY A 191 1.21 9.21 17.82
N GLY A 192 0.40 9.26 16.76
CA GLY A 192 -0.18 10.48 16.21
C GLY A 192 0.73 11.22 15.22
N ILE A 193 0.14 11.87 14.25
CA ILE A 193 0.84 12.72 13.30
C ILE A 193 0.74 14.16 13.73
N THR A 194 1.90 14.84 13.82
CA THR A 194 1.97 16.27 14.16
C THR A 194 2.02 17.09 12.88
N LEU A 195 1.05 17.97 12.69
CA LEU A 195 0.96 18.83 11.52
C LEU A 195 0.29 20.17 11.84
N GLU A 196 0.42 21.14 10.93
CA GLU A 196 -0.34 22.38 10.94
C GLU A 196 -1.71 22.16 10.30
N ILE A 197 -2.77 22.51 11.01
CA ILE A 197 -4.15 22.32 10.56
C ILE A 197 -4.43 23.23 9.36
N LYS A 198 -4.84 22.65 8.25
CA LYS A 198 -5.34 23.34 7.05
C LYS A 198 -6.86 23.29 7.02
N GLY A 199 -7.49 24.45 7.05
CA GLY A 199 -8.94 24.59 7.17
C GLY A 199 -9.44 24.54 8.61
N ASP A 200 -10.63 25.08 8.82
CA ASP A 200 -11.23 25.14 10.15
C ASP A 200 -11.99 23.84 10.46
N PHE A 201 -11.51 23.10 11.44
CA PHE A 201 -12.11 21.86 11.94
C PHE A 201 -12.68 22.03 13.37
N THR A 202 -12.90 23.26 13.80
CA THR A 202 -13.42 23.54 15.17
C THR A 202 -14.80 22.94 15.40
N VAL A 203 -15.54 22.61 14.35
CA VAL A 203 -16.82 21.87 14.45
C VAL A 203 -16.63 20.43 14.89
N VAL A 204 -15.44 19.83 14.61
CA VAL A 204 -15.05 18.48 15.02
C VAL A 204 -14.43 18.52 16.40
N ASP A 205 -13.40 19.34 16.57
CA ASP A 205 -12.71 19.55 17.83
C ASP A 205 -12.24 21.02 17.93
N PRO A 206 -12.60 21.75 19.01
CA PRO A 206 -12.17 23.13 19.19
C PRO A 206 -10.65 23.36 19.15
N ALA A 207 -9.85 22.32 19.37
CA ALA A 207 -8.39 22.38 19.25
C ALA A 207 -7.91 22.44 17.80
N MET A 208 -8.72 22.00 16.83
CA MET A 208 -8.38 21.88 15.41
C MET A 208 -8.68 23.18 14.64
N GLU A 209 -8.25 24.32 15.18
CA GLU A 209 -8.35 25.63 14.53
C GLU A 209 -7.29 25.77 13.43
N GLU A 210 -7.66 26.38 12.30
CA GLU A 210 -6.76 26.59 11.18
C GLU A 210 -5.45 27.32 11.58
N GLY A 211 -4.33 26.82 11.07
CA GLY A 211 -2.98 27.35 11.35
C GLY A 211 -2.38 26.86 12.68
N LYS A 212 -3.10 26.15 13.52
CA LYS A 212 -2.52 25.55 14.72
C LYS A 212 -1.75 24.27 14.39
N THR A 213 -0.62 24.08 15.05
CA THR A 213 0.13 22.83 15.02
C THR A 213 -0.37 21.92 16.13
N LEU A 214 -0.80 20.72 15.77
CA LEU A 214 -1.39 19.75 16.67
C LEU A 214 -0.89 18.34 16.34
N THR A 215 -0.69 17.51 17.36
CA THR A 215 -0.55 16.06 17.18
C THR A 215 -1.96 15.46 17.25
N LEU A 216 -2.39 14.92 16.10
CA LEU A 216 -3.75 14.41 15.94
C LEU A 216 -3.96 13.12 16.72
N SER A 217 -5.08 12.99 17.42
CA SER A 217 -5.63 11.70 17.86
C SER A 217 -6.21 10.95 16.65
N GLY A 218 -6.49 9.64 16.81
CA GLY A 218 -7.07 8.83 15.73
C GLY A 218 -8.37 9.42 15.18
N GLU A 219 -9.28 9.88 16.05
CA GLU A 219 -10.53 10.52 15.65
C GLU A 219 -10.28 11.84 14.89
N GLN A 220 -9.37 12.68 15.39
CA GLN A 220 -9.00 13.93 14.71
C GLN A 220 -8.35 13.65 13.34
N ALA A 221 -7.49 12.64 13.26
CA ALA A 221 -6.85 12.21 12.00
C ALA A 221 -7.87 11.73 10.98
N PHE A 222 -8.82 10.90 11.40
CA PHE A 222 -9.92 10.44 10.54
C PHE A 222 -10.66 11.63 9.94
N HIS A 223 -11.17 12.55 10.75
CA HIS A 223 -11.89 13.72 10.26
C HIS A 223 -11.02 14.61 9.39
N TYR A 224 -9.74 14.79 9.74
CA TYR A 224 -8.82 15.64 8.97
C TYR A 224 -8.62 15.18 7.53
N VAL A 225 -8.53 13.88 7.28
CA VAL A 225 -8.31 13.32 5.93
C VAL A 225 -9.60 12.96 5.20
N HIS A 226 -10.72 12.79 5.92
CA HIS A 226 -11.99 12.34 5.36
C HIS A 226 -12.92 13.50 5.00
N ASP A 227 -13.12 14.45 5.94
CA ASP A 227 -14.22 15.41 5.83
C ASP A 227 -14.00 16.44 4.73
N ARG A 228 -15.11 16.79 4.05
CA ARG A 228 -15.15 17.86 3.05
C ARG A 228 -16.17 18.92 3.41
N GLN A 229 -17.33 18.49 3.94
CA GLN A 229 -18.42 19.40 4.26
C GLN A 229 -18.08 20.23 5.49
N ASN A 230 -18.35 21.52 5.42
CA ASN A 230 -18.11 22.51 6.48
C ASN A 230 -16.64 22.71 6.87
N VAL A 231 -15.71 22.24 6.03
CA VAL A 231 -14.28 22.44 6.22
C VAL A 231 -13.63 22.93 4.92
N GLY A 232 -12.85 24.00 4.98
CA GLY A 232 -12.21 24.60 3.80
C GLY A 232 -13.25 25.04 2.74
N ASP A 233 -12.92 24.80 1.47
CA ASP A 233 -13.79 25.14 0.31
C ASP A 233 -14.81 24.04 -0.04
N GLY A 234 -14.76 22.90 0.64
CA GLY A 234 -15.61 21.72 0.37
C GLY A 234 -15.20 20.92 -0.87
N GLU A 235 -14.15 21.35 -1.58
CA GLU A 235 -13.71 20.73 -2.81
C GLU A 235 -12.80 19.50 -2.55
N ASN A 236 -12.80 18.56 -3.50
CA ASN A 236 -11.98 17.37 -3.40
C ASN A 236 -10.48 17.69 -3.43
N LEU A 237 -10.05 18.71 -4.16
CA LEU A 237 -8.64 19.11 -4.23
C LEU A 237 -8.11 19.55 -2.87
N PHE A 238 -8.90 20.30 -2.10
CA PHE A 238 -8.50 20.70 -0.76
C PHE A 238 -8.33 19.51 0.19
N ARG A 239 -9.23 18.50 0.08
CA ARG A 239 -9.07 17.24 0.81
C ARG A 239 -7.78 16.50 0.38
N LEU A 240 -7.49 16.41 -0.91
CA LEU A 240 -6.27 15.79 -1.43
C LEU A 240 -4.99 16.46 -0.89
N GLU A 241 -4.99 17.79 -0.74
CA GLU A 241 -3.85 18.51 -0.14
C GLU A 241 -3.63 18.15 1.33
N ARG A 242 -4.70 17.99 2.11
CA ARG A 242 -4.62 17.55 3.50
C ARG A 242 -4.14 16.10 3.60
N GLN A 243 -4.70 15.22 2.77
CA GLN A 243 -4.26 13.82 2.68
C GLN A 243 -2.78 13.69 2.31
N LYS A 244 -2.28 14.57 1.44
CA LYS A 244 -0.86 14.60 1.07
C LYS A 244 0.03 15.13 2.18
N GLN A 245 -0.50 16.00 3.03
CA GLN A 245 0.23 16.55 4.18
C GLN A 245 0.31 15.53 5.31
N TYR A 246 -0.78 14.78 5.56
CA TYR A 246 -0.89 13.71 6.55
C TYR A 246 -0.06 12.49 6.15
#